data_a351ce776ad6795b9110d14ec06c30c8
#
_entry.id   a351ce776ad6795b9110d14ec06c30c8
#
_cell.length_a   1.000
_cell.length_b   1.000
_cell.length_c   1.000
_cell.angle_alpha   90.00
_cell.angle_beta   90.00
_cell.angle_gamma   90.00
#
_symmetry.space_group_name_H-M   'P 1'
#
loop_
_entity.id
_entity.type
_entity.pdbx_description
1 polymer ?
#
loop_
_entity_poly.entity_id
_entity_poly.type
_entity_poly.pdbx_seq_one_letter_code
_entity_poly.pdbx_strand_id
1 'polypeptide(L)'
;MLHHTTRYIIGILAICMMACSPNVPTLDKPTPMKKSTKRGVSFDFKKVEDLPLLSPAISWSYNWGNDQNSTAALWFDTNDVDFCPMCWNASYSESKIRQYVQEHPNTKYLLGFNEPNLTDQCNMTPAQAAEQWPRVVALTKELNLKLVSPAMNYGTLAGYHDPIKWFDEFFAQPNVSLDDIHAIAIHCYMASPTAMKNYIKMFEKYGKPIWMTEFCAWDPVPSNVEKQMDYMCSVLNHMEQNPNVERYAWFMPRTSGKVDSAPYMQLLTHGSPVELTPLGQIFTQFSSFDKSAYLPLEKGVGAHQYIALKNEDISLRVAENNQIYVFSFMPGQWFDYQVNIQQNQPLQIQYTTIVNTQLCVYVDGVAQAIVELPKTTDLQTVSTFTTTIIPPMGNHTIRIETLKGTFNFYQINNTTQH
;
A
#
# COMPACT_ATOMS: atom_id res chain seq x y z
N MET A 1 -40.87 -7.88 80.19
CA MET A 1 -41.63 -7.46 79.05
C MET A 1 -40.85 -7.82 77.78
N LEU A 2 -41.26 -8.94 77.19
CA LEU A 2 -40.59 -9.48 76.03
C LEU A 2 -41.27 -8.93 74.75
N HIS A 3 -40.51 -8.38 73.87
CA HIS A 3 -41.00 -8.06 72.53
C HIS A 3 -40.52 -9.14 71.55
N HIS A 4 -41.49 -9.88 70.99
CA HIS A 4 -41.30 -10.79 69.87
C HIS A 4 -41.30 -9.98 68.55
N THR A 5 -40.24 -10.10 67.84
CA THR A 5 -40.15 -9.60 66.39
C THR A 5 -40.23 -10.81 65.48
N THR A 6 -41.33 -10.93 64.77
CA THR A 6 -41.60 -11.94 63.77
C THR A 6 -40.86 -11.54 62.45
N ARG A 7 -39.93 -12.37 61.98
CA ARG A 7 -39.27 -12.21 60.67
C ARG A 7 -40.05 -12.94 59.59
N TYR A 8 -40.60 -12.20 58.66
CA TYR A 8 -41.14 -12.74 57.39
C TYR A 8 -40.00 -13.05 56.40
N ILE A 9 -39.90 -14.34 56.00
CA ILE A 9 -39.03 -14.80 54.93
C ILE A 9 -39.83 -14.68 53.62
N ILE A 10 -39.47 -13.73 52.75
CA ILE A 10 -40.01 -13.64 51.40
C ILE A 10 -39.09 -14.48 50.51
N GLY A 11 -39.60 -15.63 50.05
CA GLY A 11 -38.93 -16.44 49.05
C GLY A 11 -39.09 -15.81 47.67
N ILE A 12 -37.97 -15.35 47.08
CA ILE A 12 -37.94 -14.90 45.70
C ILE A 12 -37.70 -16.12 44.80
N LEU A 13 -38.75 -16.49 44.04
CA LEU A 13 -38.67 -17.52 43.01
C LEU A 13 -37.98 -16.89 41.79
N ALA A 14 -36.70 -17.21 41.55
CA ALA A 14 -35.99 -16.78 40.33
C ALA A 14 -36.42 -17.68 39.16
N ILE A 15 -37.27 -17.16 38.30
CA ILE A 15 -37.58 -17.78 37.01
C ILE A 15 -36.40 -17.51 36.09
N CYS A 16 -35.56 -18.53 35.85
CA CYS A 16 -34.59 -18.50 34.76
C CYS A 16 -35.30 -18.54 33.40
N MET A 17 -35.58 -17.41 32.82
CA MET A 17 -35.86 -17.35 31.37
C MET A 17 -34.54 -17.59 30.63
N MET A 18 -34.35 -18.78 30.09
CA MET A 18 -33.36 -19.01 29.02
C MET A 18 -33.81 -18.25 27.78
N ALA A 19 -33.31 -17.05 27.61
CA ALA A 19 -33.40 -16.36 26.35
C ALA A 19 -32.45 -17.09 25.38
N CYS A 20 -33.02 -17.85 24.46
CA CYS A 20 -32.32 -18.24 23.22
C CYS A 20 -31.98 -16.97 22.47
N SER A 21 -30.75 -16.47 22.63
CA SER A 21 -30.21 -15.48 21.72
C SER A 21 -30.13 -16.12 20.35
N PRO A 22 -30.69 -15.49 19.30
CA PRO A 22 -30.46 -15.96 17.95
C PRO A 22 -28.94 -15.92 17.72
N ASN A 23 -28.38 -17.03 17.22
CA ASN A 23 -27.00 -17.06 16.72
C ASN A 23 -26.91 -16.00 15.60
N VAL A 24 -26.49 -14.80 15.97
CA VAL A 24 -25.97 -13.83 15.01
C VAL A 24 -24.68 -14.47 14.48
N PRO A 25 -24.58 -14.74 13.18
CA PRO A 25 -23.32 -15.23 12.62
C PRO A 25 -22.23 -14.25 13.04
N THR A 26 -21.25 -14.72 13.79
CA THR A 26 -20.06 -13.93 14.07
C THR A 26 -19.44 -13.61 12.71
N LEU A 27 -19.53 -12.34 12.29
CA LEU A 27 -18.79 -11.85 11.14
C LEU A 27 -17.34 -12.28 11.35
N ASP A 28 -16.89 -13.22 10.52
CA ASP A 28 -15.53 -13.72 10.57
C ASP A 28 -14.58 -12.52 10.54
N LYS A 29 -13.64 -12.49 11.49
CA LYS A 29 -12.65 -11.42 11.53
C LYS A 29 -11.92 -11.42 10.19
N PRO A 30 -11.84 -10.27 9.51
CA PRO A 30 -11.09 -10.18 8.26
C PRO A 30 -9.65 -10.65 8.49
N THR A 31 -9.03 -11.22 7.46
CA THR A 31 -7.61 -11.62 7.50
C THR A 31 -6.80 -10.46 8.07
N PRO A 32 -5.97 -10.70 9.12
CA PRO A 32 -5.23 -9.62 9.74
C PRO A 32 -4.37 -8.90 8.71
N MET A 33 -4.52 -7.57 8.62
CA MET A 33 -3.67 -6.75 7.78
C MET A 33 -2.23 -6.80 8.29
N LYS A 34 -1.28 -6.93 7.37
CA LYS A 34 0.15 -6.78 7.64
C LYS A 34 0.66 -5.66 6.74
N LYS A 35 1.15 -4.59 7.34
CA LYS A 35 1.70 -3.46 6.58
C LYS A 35 2.88 -3.90 5.72
N SER A 36 3.00 -3.32 4.52
CA SER A 36 4.28 -3.32 3.81
C SER A 36 5.27 -2.42 4.56
N THR A 37 6.48 -2.89 4.78
CA THR A 37 7.55 -2.08 5.38
C THR A 37 8.04 -0.96 4.45
N LYS A 38 7.67 -1.03 3.18
CA LYS A 38 8.08 -0.08 2.13
C LYS A 38 7.07 1.06 1.93
N ARG A 39 5.77 0.80 2.20
CA ARG A 39 4.67 1.69 1.83
C ARG A 39 4.53 2.87 2.76
N GLY A 40 4.42 4.05 2.17
CA GLY A 40 4.15 5.29 2.86
C GLY A 40 3.28 6.24 2.04
N VAL A 41 3.07 7.43 2.60
CA VAL A 41 2.42 8.55 1.92
C VAL A 41 3.18 9.84 2.22
N SER A 42 3.27 10.72 1.22
CA SER A 42 3.73 12.09 1.38
C SER A 42 2.52 12.97 1.67
N PHE A 43 2.32 13.37 2.93
CA PHE A 43 1.11 14.09 3.32
C PHE A 43 1.22 14.80 4.68
N ASP A 44 0.68 16.02 4.76
CA ASP A 44 0.53 16.76 6.01
C ASP A 44 -0.83 16.45 6.65
N PHE A 45 -0.85 15.56 7.64
CA PHE A 45 -2.05 15.12 8.32
C PHE A 45 -2.60 16.19 9.27
N LYS A 46 -3.52 17.02 8.78
CA LYS A 46 -4.24 18.03 9.57
C LYS A 46 -5.56 17.54 10.15
N LYS A 47 -6.10 16.45 9.62
CA LYS A 47 -7.37 15.84 10.02
C LYS A 47 -7.11 14.50 10.68
N VAL A 48 -7.55 14.35 11.93
CA VAL A 48 -7.35 13.12 12.72
C VAL A 48 -8.08 11.93 12.11
N GLU A 49 -9.23 12.15 11.53
CA GLU A 49 -10.06 11.13 10.87
C GLU A 49 -9.38 10.45 9.68
N ASP A 50 -8.35 11.05 9.09
CA ASP A 50 -7.58 10.47 7.99
C ASP A 50 -6.63 9.34 8.47
N LEU A 51 -6.16 9.43 9.71
CA LEU A 51 -5.14 8.54 10.27
C LEU A 51 -5.60 7.08 10.40
N PRO A 52 -6.80 6.77 10.97
CA PRO A 52 -7.27 5.39 11.09
C PRO A 52 -7.46 4.68 9.75
N LEU A 53 -7.72 5.44 8.68
CA LEU A 53 -7.95 4.86 7.35
C LEU A 53 -6.64 4.45 6.66
N LEU A 54 -5.54 5.15 6.90
CA LEU A 54 -4.26 4.94 6.20
C LEU A 54 -3.22 4.24 7.06
N SER A 55 -3.15 4.50 8.38
CA SER A 55 -2.14 3.94 9.27
C SER A 55 -2.08 2.41 9.32
N PRO A 56 -3.17 1.65 9.12
CA PRO A 56 -3.08 0.19 9.04
C PRO A 56 -2.27 -0.32 7.86
N ALA A 57 -2.09 0.47 6.81
CA ALA A 57 -1.45 0.07 5.56
C ALA A 57 -0.07 0.69 5.33
N ILE A 58 0.23 1.84 5.96
CA ILE A 58 1.48 2.57 5.79
C ILE A 58 2.43 2.31 6.96
N SER A 59 3.73 2.25 6.67
CA SER A 59 4.79 2.10 7.66
C SER A 59 5.59 3.39 7.88
N TRP A 60 5.39 4.40 7.03
CA TRP A 60 6.08 5.68 7.15
C TRP A 60 5.33 6.81 6.44
N SER A 61 5.68 8.05 6.80
CA SER A 61 5.16 9.27 6.19
C SER A 61 6.13 10.43 6.37
N TYR A 62 5.97 11.46 5.56
CA TYR A 62 6.59 12.77 5.75
C TYR A 62 5.66 13.85 5.19
N ASN A 63 5.90 15.11 5.57
CA ASN A 63 5.02 16.25 5.25
C ASN A 63 5.79 17.48 4.73
N TRP A 64 6.98 17.28 4.19
CA TRP A 64 7.92 18.34 3.72
C TRP A 64 8.41 19.27 4.84
N GLY A 65 7.99 19.05 6.09
CA GLY A 65 8.32 19.87 7.25
C GLY A 65 9.44 19.29 8.11
N ASN A 66 9.86 20.09 9.08
CA ASN A 66 10.86 19.71 10.07
C ASN A 66 10.27 18.88 11.22
N ASP A 67 8.95 18.92 11.38
CA ASP A 67 8.17 18.31 12.45
C ASP A 67 6.78 17.90 11.95
N GLN A 68 6.03 17.19 12.78
CA GLN A 68 4.63 16.85 12.56
C GLN A 68 3.78 17.43 13.71
N ASN A 69 2.51 17.74 13.45
CA ASN A 69 1.61 18.14 14.51
C ASN A 69 1.49 17.03 15.58
N SER A 70 1.34 17.44 16.84
CA SER A 70 1.42 16.53 17.99
C SER A 70 0.39 15.39 17.96
N THR A 71 -0.81 15.62 17.42
CA THR A 71 -1.84 14.59 17.34
C THR A 71 -1.49 13.50 16.34
N ALA A 72 -1.01 13.89 15.16
CA ALA A 72 -0.57 12.93 14.15
C ALA A 72 0.72 12.21 14.58
N ALA A 73 1.66 12.91 15.23
CA ALA A 73 2.88 12.32 15.75
C ALA A 73 2.60 11.24 16.79
N LEU A 74 1.74 11.53 17.78
CA LEU A 74 1.30 10.53 18.77
C LEU A 74 0.60 9.35 18.13
N TRP A 75 -0.23 9.59 17.10
CA TRP A 75 -0.88 8.51 16.36
C TRP A 75 0.15 7.64 15.64
N PHE A 76 1.14 8.23 15.02
CA PHE A 76 2.21 7.50 14.32
C PHE A 76 3.00 6.62 15.29
N ASP A 77 3.41 7.16 16.44
CA ASP A 77 4.13 6.40 17.47
C ASP A 77 3.33 5.18 17.95
N THR A 78 2.02 5.36 18.17
CA THR A 78 1.16 4.28 18.69
C THR A 78 0.75 3.25 17.64
N ASN A 79 0.89 3.58 16.35
CA ASN A 79 0.51 2.71 15.23
C ASN A 79 1.71 2.24 14.40
N ASP A 80 2.93 2.39 14.92
CA ASP A 80 4.16 1.95 14.25
C ASP A 80 4.28 2.52 12.82
N VAL A 81 4.18 3.83 12.71
CA VAL A 81 4.40 4.59 11.48
C VAL A 81 5.57 5.54 11.69
N ASP A 82 6.66 5.35 10.95
CA ASP A 82 7.82 6.23 11.01
C ASP A 82 7.47 7.59 10.38
N PHE A 83 7.56 8.68 11.12
CA PHE A 83 7.61 10.00 10.51
C PHE A 83 9.06 10.39 10.22
N CYS A 84 9.30 10.94 9.02
CA CYS A 84 10.63 11.38 8.60
C CYS A 84 10.64 12.91 8.48
N PRO A 85 11.29 13.66 9.42
CA PRO A 85 11.55 15.08 9.24
C PRO A 85 12.34 15.35 7.97
N MET A 86 12.16 16.52 7.35
CA MET A 86 12.81 16.90 6.11
C MET A 86 13.53 18.25 6.22
N CYS A 87 14.74 18.32 5.69
CA CYS A 87 15.44 19.57 5.42
C CYS A 87 15.06 20.06 4.02
N TRP A 88 13.84 20.62 3.86
CA TRP A 88 13.29 20.94 2.52
C TRP A 88 14.21 21.81 1.66
N ASN A 89 14.89 22.81 2.27
CA ASN A 89 15.94 23.65 1.67
C ASN A 89 16.93 24.11 2.74
N ALA A 90 17.87 24.95 2.43
CA ALA A 90 18.90 25.47 3.37
C ALA A 90 18.34 26.26 4.58
N SER A 91 17.07 26.67 4.55
CA SER A 91 16.40 27.42 5.62
C SER A 91 15.65 26.52 6.62
N TYR A 92 15.91 25.20 6.62
CA TYR A 92 15.29 24.29 7.58
C TYR A 92 15.62 24.65 9.04
N SER A 93 14.74 24.29 9.97
CA SER A 93 14.92 24.57 11.40
C SER A 93 15.53 23.37 12.13
N GLU A 94 16.84 23.45 12.42
CA GLU A 94 17.52 22.41 13.21
C GLU A 94 16.91 22.26 14.61
N SER A 95 16.50 23.38 15.24
CA SER A 95 15.90 23.34 16.57
C SER A 95 14.58 22.54 16.60
N LYS A 96 13.73 22.71 15.58
CA LYS A 96 12.50 21.93 15.45
C LYS A 96 12.78 20.45 15.21
N ILE A 97 13.74 20.11 14.36
CA ILE A 97 14.13 18.72 14.13
C ILE A 97 14.66 18.09 15.42
N ARG A 98 15.54 18.78 16.17
CA ARG A 98 16.05 18.30 17.47
C ARG A 98 14.92 18.08 18.47
N GLN A 99 14.01 19.04 18.57
CA GLN A 99 12.86 18.93 19.46
C GLN A 99 12.00 17.73 19.08
N TYR A 100 11.65 17.59 17.78
CA TYR A 100 10.84 16.48 17.30
C TYR A 100 11.48 15.12 17.63
N VAL A 101 12.77 14.94 17.33
CA VAL A 101 13.50 13.69 17.60
C VAL A 101 13.60 13.40 19.12
N GLN A 102 13.74 14.44 19.94
CA GLN A 102 13.75 14.30 21.40
C GLN A 102 12.38 13.84 21.93
N GLU A 103 11.28 14.37 21.39
CA GLU A 103 9.92 14.02 21.77
C GLU A 103 9.49 12.64 21.18
N HIS A 104 10.07 12.26 20.03
CA HIS A 104 9.78 11.05 19.28
C HIS A 104 11.06 10.22 19.04
N PRO A 105 11.60 9.54 20.06
CA PRO A 105 12.93 8.88 20.02
C PRO A 105 13.00 7.69 19.04
N ASN A 106 11.87 7.22 18.54
CA ASN A 106 11.79 6.18 17.50
C ASN A 106 12.03 6.73 16.09
N THR A 107 12.21 8.03 15.91
CA THR A 107 12.57 8.65 14.61
C THR A 107 13.89 8.08 14.11
N LYS A 108 13.90 7.60 12.86
CA LYS A 108 15.04 6.84 12.30
C LYS A 108 15.77 7.57 11.18
N TYR A 109 15.08 8.47 10.48
CA TYR A 109 15.55 9.04 9.22
C TYR A 109 15.39 10.56 9.19
N LEU A 110 16.28 11.20 8.44
CA LEU A 110 16.19 12.61 8.07
C LEU A 110 16.25 12.71 6.55
N LEU A 111 15.24 13.35 5.93
CA LEU A 111 15.21 13.58 4.50
C LEU A 111 16.01 14.84 4.13
N GLY A 112 16.73 14.77 3.03
CA GLY A 112 17.49 15.88 2.45
C GLY A 112 16.62 16.91 1.71
N PHE A 113 17.25 17.70 0.83
CA PHE A 113 16.59 18.79 0.10
C PHE A 113 15.53 18.30 -0.87
N ASN A 114 14.45 19.06 -1.01
CA ASN A 114 13.34 18.73 -1.92
C ASN A 114 13.60 19.29 -3.31
N GLU A 115 13.76 18.43 -4.30
CA GLU A 115 13.86 18.74 -5.73
C GLU A 115 14.79 19.94 -6.04
N PRO A 116 16.07 19.89 -5.65
CA PRO A 116 16.96 21.02 -5.81
C PRO A 116 17.19 21.40 -7.28
N ASN A 117 16.96 20.51 -8.23
CA ASN A 117 17.04 20.75 -9.66
C ASN A 117 15.77 21.35 -10.30
N LEU A 118 14.75 21.73 -9.49
CA LEU A 118 13.55 22.44 -9.95
C LEU A 118 13.58 23.91 -9.46
N THR A 119 13.27 24.82 -10.37
CA THR A 119 13.32 26.28 -10.11
C THR A 119 12.22 26.79 -9.21
N ASP A 120 11.11 26.06 -9.09
CA ASP A 120 9.94 26.33 -8.24
C ASP A 120 9.96 25.52 -6.93
N GLN A 121 11.02 24.73 -6.70
CA GLN A 121 11.23 23.95 -5.48
C GLN A 121 12.47 24.48 -4.75
N CYS A 122 13.32 23.61 -4.22
CA CYS A 122 14.52 24.02 -3.47
C CYS A 122 15.49 24.90 -4.28
N ASN A 123 15.56 24.72 -5.59
CA ASN A 123 16.28 25.55 -6.58
C ASN A 123 17.76 25.78 -6.22
N MET A 124 18.52 24.71 -6.17
CA MET A 124 19.96 24.72 -5.88
C MET A 124 20.75 23.98 -6.95
N THR A 125 21.84 24.58 -7.42
CA THR A 125 22.86 23.83 -8.16
C THR A 125 23.55 22.82 -7.26
N PRO A 126 24.23 21.77 -7.81
CA PRO A 126 25.01 20.83 -7.01
C PRO A 126 25.99 21.48 -6.06
N ALA A 127 26.69 22.53 -6.52
CA ALA A 127 27.65 23.26 -5.68
C ALA A 127 26.97 24.02 -4.52
N GLN A 128 25.85 24.69 -4.78
CA GLN A 128 25.07 25.39 -3.75
C GLN A 128 24.52 24.42 -2.70
N ALA A 129 24.00 23.27 -3.15
CA ALA A 129 23.52 22.24 -2.22
C ALA A 129 24.68 21.65 -1.40
N ALA A 130 25.81 21.38 -2.01
CA ALA A 130 27.01 20.87 -1.34
C ALA A 130 27.56 21.85 -0.29
N GLU A 131 27.47 23.15 -0.52
CA GLU A 131 27.86 24.16 0.49
C GLU A 131 27.04 24.03 1.78
N GLN A 132 25.77 23.70 1.68
CA GLN A 132 24.86 23.56 2.83
C GLN A 132 24.81 22.13 3.41
N TRP A 133 25.28 21.13 2.66
CA TRP A 133 25.14 19.72 3.01
C TRP A 133 25.85 19.29 4.30
N PRO A 134 27.06 19.82 4.65
CA PRO A 134 27.73 19.46 5.91
C PRO A 134 26.88 19.72 7.17
N ARG A 135 25.99 20.74 7.15
CA ARG A 135 25.07 21.02 8.27
C ARG A 135 24.05 19.92 8.42
N VAL A 136 23.51 19.42 7.30
CA VAL A 136 22.53 18.30 7.30
C VAL A 136 23.21 17.03 7.82
N VAL A 137 24.41 16.73 7.34
CA VAL A 137 25.20 15.57 7.80
C VAL A 137 25.52 15.67 9.29
N ALA A 138 25.96 16.84 9.77
CA ALA A 138 26.28 17.06 11.19
C ALA A 138 25.06 16.85 12.08
N LEU A 139 23.90 17.41 11.72
CA LEU A 139 22.65 17.23 12.44
C LEU A 139 22.20 15.76 12.45
N THR A 140 22.34 15.06 11.33
CA THR A 140 22.00 13.65 11.21
C THR A 140 22.86 12.78 12.15
N LYS A 141 24.18 13.04 12.20
CA LYS A 141 25.12 12.33 13.08
C LYS A 141 24.86 12.64 14.56
N GLU A 142 24.59 13.91 14.88
CA GLU A 142 24.25 14.35 16.24
C GLU A 142 23.02 13.61 16.78
N LEU A 143 21.99 13.45 15.93
CA LEU A 143 20.72 12.84 16.31
C LEU A 143 20.68 11.32 16.09
N ASN A 144 21.80 10.72 15.64
CA ASN A 144 21.89 9.29 15.32
C ASN A 144 20.82 8.83 14.32
N LEU A 145 20.54 9.64 13.30
CA LEU A 145 19.58 9.33 12.23
C LEU A 145 20.31 8.77 11.00
N LYS A 146 19.55 8.14 10.13
CA LYS A 146 19.97 7.74 8.78
C LYS A 146 19.60 8.87 7.80
N LEU A 147 20.58 9.33 7.02
CA LEU A 147 20.39 10.42 6.07
C LEU A 147 19.91 9.89 4.72
N VAL A 148 18.82 10.46 4.24
CA VAL A 148 18.34 10.23 2.87
C VAL A 148 18.78 11.41 2.00
N SER A 149 19.20 11.14 0.76
CA SER A 149 19.72 12.15 -0.16
C SER A 149 18.72 13.29 -0.43
N PRO A 150 19.11 14.38 -1.10
CA PRO A 150 18.13 15.23 -1.78
C PRO A 150 17.22 14.40 -2.66
N ALA A 151 15.93 14.78 -2.75
CA ALA A 151 14.97 14.10 -3.62
C ALA A 151 15.04 14.68 -5.03
N MET A 152 15.14 13.81 -6.06
CA MET A 152 15.36 14.25 -7.45
C MET A 152 14.19 13.87 -8.35
N ASN A 153 13.85 14.80 -9.25
CA ASN A 153 12.96 14.60 -10.38
C ASN A 153 13.65 15.02 -11.68
N TYR A 154 13.01 14.88 -12.85
CA TYR A 154 13.47 15.62 -14.02
C TYR A 154 13.32 17.12 -13.79
N GLY A 155 14.42 17.86 -13.93
CA GLY A 155 14.52 19.23 -13.44
C GLY A 155 14.13 20.30 -14.45
N THR A 156 13.89 21.52 -13.92
CA THR A 156 13.68 22.75 -14.70
C THR A 156 14.86 23.72 -14.57
N LEU A 157 15.77 23.45 -13.63
CA LEU A 157 16.98 24.28 -13.43
C LEU A 157 17.90 24.16 -14.66
N ALA A 158 18.33 25.30 -15.20
CA ALA A 158 19.17 25.35 -16.39
C ALA A 158 20.44 24.51 -16.22
N GLY A 159 20.67 23.59 -17.16
CA GLY A 159 21.80 22.65 -17.15
C GLY A 159 21.59 21.39 -16.30
N TYR A 160 20.50 21.27 -15.54
CA TYR A 160 20.21 20.17 -14.61
C TYR A 160 18.82 19.54 -14.82
N HIS A 161 18.40 19.46 -16.07
CA HIS A 161 17.20 18.69 -16.44
C HIS A 161 17.36 17.20 -16.09
N ASP A 162 18.55 16.64 -16.35
CA ASP A 162 18.90 15.27 -16.01
C ASP A 162 19.27 15.16 -14.51
N PRO A 163 18.50 14.41 -13.71
CA PRO A 163 18.76 14.23 -12.29
C PRO A 163 20.07 13.48 -12.00
N ILE A 164 20.49 12.60 -12.90
CA ILE A 164 21.76 11.87 -12.76
C ILE A 164 22.94 12.82 -12.87
N LYS A 165 22.91 13.76 -13.83
CA LYS A 165 23.94 14.78 -13.94
C LYS A 165 24.03 15.63 -12.67
N TRP A 166 22.88 16.02 -12.11
CA TRP A 166 22.87 16.79 -10.86
C TRP A 166 23.52 16.01 -9.71
N PHE A 167 23.17 14.74 -9.54
CA PHE A 167 23.76 13.90 -8.49
C PHE A 167 25.24 13.62 -8.72
N ASP A 168 25.67 13.32 -9.94
CA ASP A 168 27.07 13.05 -10.24
C ASP A 168 27.95 14.28 -9.89
N GLU A 169 27.48 15.49 -10.22
CA GLU A 169 28.18 16.71 -9.84
C GLU A 169 28.10 17.02 -8.32
N PHE A 170 26.99 16.67 -7.66
CA PHE A 170 26.83 16.84 -6.22
C PHE A 170 27.77 15.89 -5.45
N PHE A 171 27.82 14.62 -5.81
CA PHE A 171 28.71 13.65 -5.16
C PHE A 171 30.20 13.86 -5.52
N ALA A 172 30.49 14.60 -6.57
CA ALA A 172 31.87 15.00 -6.90
C ALA A 172 32.39 16.17 -6.05
N GLN A 173 31.53 16.84 -5.27
CA GLN A 173 31.95 17.94 -4.39
C GLN A 173 32.79 17.43 -3.21
N PRO A 174 33.89 18.12 -2.82
CA PRO A 174 34.87 17.63 -1.84
C PRO A 174 34.27 17.46 -0.42
N ASN A 175 33.17 18.14 -0.13
CA ASN A 175 32.47 18.12 1.17
C ASN A 175 31.23 17.27 1.19
N VAL A 176 30.99 16.46 0.15
CA VAL A 176 29.87 15.52 0.05
C VAL A 176 30.41 14.10 -0.04
N SER A 177 29.94 13.22 0.82
CA SER A 177 30.28 11.80 0.76
C SER A 177 29.02 10.96 0.58
N LEU A 178 29.06 10.04 -0.39
CA LEU A 178 28.01 9.06 -0.57
C LEU A 178 27.90 8.10 0.65
N ASP A 179 28.98 7.94 1.42
CA ASP A 179 28.99 7.09 2.62
C ASP A 179 28.15 7.66 3.76
N ASP A 180 27.94 8.98 3.81
CA ASP A 180 27.03 9.60 4.77
C ASP A 180 25.55 9.36 4.43
N ILE A 181 25.24 8.87 3.22
CA ILE A 181 23.88 8.70 2.71
C ILE A 181 23.44 7.24 2.86
N HIS A 182 22.28 7.05 3.51
CA HIS A 182 21.65 5.75 3.65
C HIS A 182 20.91 5.34 2.36
N ALA A 183 20.11 6.24 1.77
CA ALA A 183 19.28 5.96 0.61
C ALA A 183 19.20 7.14 -0.36
N ILE A 184 18.96 6.86 -1.64
CA ILE A 184 18.73 7.85 -2.70
C ILE A 184 17.24 8.12 -2.83
N ALA A 185 16.82 9.37 -2.63
CA ALA A 185 15.43 9.80 -2.80
C ALA A 185 15.17 10.26 -4.24
N ILE A 186 14.02 9.83 -4.78
CA ILE A 186 13.57 10.20 -6.12
C ILE A 186 12.06 10.46 -6.14
N HIS A 187 11.61 11.32 -7.06
CA HIS A 187 10.21 11.58 -7.36
C HIS A 187 9.89 11.17 -8.80
N CYS A 188 8.69 10.65 -9.05
CA CYS A 188 8.28 10.26 -10.39
C CYS A 188 6.79 10.51 -10.61
N TYR A 189 6.49 11.38 -11.56
CA TYR A 189 5.12 11.72 -11.96
C TYR A 189 4.78 11.25 -13.38
N MET A 190 5.67 10.49 -14.02
CA MET A 190 5.41 9.88 -15.33
C MET A 190 4.29 8.85 -15.25
N ALA A 191 3.27 8.98 -16.10
CA ALA A 191 2.10 8.09 -16.10
C ALA A 191 2.37 6.71 -16.73
N SER A 192 3.58 6.45 -17.21
CA SER A 192 3.99 5.17 -17.78
C SER A 192 4.69 4.30 -16.71
N PRO A 193 4.14 3.14 -16.31
CA PRO A 193 4.83 2.22 -15.41
C PRO A 193 6.22 1.81 -15.92
N THR A 194 6.37 1.57 -17.23
CA THR A 194 7.67 1.23 -17.83
C THR A 194 8.68 2.37 -17.70
N ALA A 195 8.25 3.62 -17.91
CA ALA A 195 9.12 4.77 -17.73
C ALA A 195 9.57 4.92 -16.27
N MET A 196 8.66 4.75 -15.32
CA MET A 196 8.99 4.76 -13.88
C MET A 196 10.00 3.65 -13.50
N LYS A 197 9.77 2.41 -13.97
CA LYS A 197 10.69 1.29 -13.73
C LYS A 197 12.10 1.59 -14.27
N ASN A 198 12.19 2.15 -15.46
CA ASN A 198 13.46 2.58 -16.06
C ASN A 198 14.10 3.73 -15.28
N TYR A 199 13.29 4.67 -14.79
CA TYR A 199 13.77 5.79 -13.97
C TYR A 199 14.38 5.29 -12.66
N ILE A 200 13.73 4.39 -11.93
CA ILE A 200 14.30 3.75 -10.73
C ILE A 200 15.66 3.14 -11.04
N LYS A 201 15.78 2.41 -12.15
CA LYS A 201 17.02 1.73 -12.56
C LYS A 201 18.18 2.68 -12.77
N MET A 202 17.95 3.93 -13.20
CA MET A 202 19.03 4.92 -13.41
C MET A 202 19.81 5.20 -12.13
N PHE A 203 19.16 5.12 -10.95
CA PHE A 203 19.76 5.45 -9.66
C PHE A 203 20.44 4.26 -8.97
N GLU A 204 20.27 3.04 -9.48
CA GLU A 204 20.97 1.84 -8.95
C GLU A 204 22.48 1.95 -9.04
N LYS A 205 23.01 2.79 -9.94
CA LYS A 205 24.46 3.05 -10.10
C LYS A 205 25.13 3.57 -8.81
N TYR A 206 24.36 4.18 -7.89
CA TYR A 206 24.91 4.69 -6.64
C TYR A 206 25.07 3.62 -5.54
N GLY A 207 24.58 2.39 -5.77
CA GLY A 207 24.72 1.24 -4.85
C GLY A 207 24.04 1.44 -3.49
N LYS A 208 23.04 2.37 -3.41
CA LYS A 208 22.26 2.67 -2.21
C LYS A 208 20.82 2.23 -2.40
N PRO A 209 20.08 1.90 -1.32
CA PRO A 209 18.64 1.72 -1.40
C PRO A 209 17.95 2.93 -2.03
N ILE A 210 16.87 2.69 -2.76
CA ILE A 210 16.10 3.75 -3.42
C ILE A 210 14.82 4.00 -2.63
N TRP A 211 14.55 5.28 -2.36
CA TRP A 211 13.31 5.76 -1.80
C TRP A 211 12.56 6.56 -2.86
N MET A 212 11.44 6.03 -3.35
CA MET A 212 10.50 6.75 -4.19
C MET A 212 9.60 7.61 -3.30
N THR A 213 10.09 8.79 -2.90
CA THR A 213 9.43 9.61 -1.88
C THR A 213 8.17 10.30 -2.37
N GLU A 214 7.99 10.46 -3.68
CA GLU A 214 6.74 10.92 -4.29
C GLU A 214 6.49 10.22 -5.62
N PHE A 215 5.26 9.74 -5.81
CA PHE A 215 4.84 9.23 -7.12
C PHE A 215 3.32 9.17 -7.25
N CYS A 216 2.85 9.42 -8.45
CA CYS A 216 1.53 9.09 -9.00
C CYS A 216 1.60 9.26 -10.52
N ALA A 217 0.59 8.78 -11.27
CA ALA A 217 0.48 9.15 -12.68
C ALA A 217 -0.05 10.58 -12.79
N TRP A 218 0.73 11.46 -13.41
CA TRP A 218 0.37 12.87 -13.62
C TRP A 218 0.71 13.37 -15.02
N ASP A 219 1.81 12.93 -15.61
CA ASP A 219 2.23 13.34 -16.94
C ASP A 219 2.46 12.12 -17.86
N PRO A 220 1.63 11.96 -18.92
CA PRO A 220 0.39 12.72 -19.18
C PRO A 220 -0.71 12.44 -18.14
N VAL A 221 -1.61 13.41 -17.96
CA VAL A 221 -2.74 13.28 -17.03
C VAL A 221 -3.59 12.06 -17.37
N PRO A 222 -3.86 11.15 -16.40
CA PRO A 222 -4.75 10.02 -16.59
C PRO A 222 -6.15 10.46 -17.01
N SER A 223 -6.76 9.74 -17.95
CA SER A 223 -8.09 10.11 -18.47
C SER A 223 -9.23 9.84 -17.47
N ASN A 224 -8.99 8.97 -16.49
CA ASN A 224 -9.97 8.58 -15.46
C ASN A 224 -9.26 7.88 -14.28
N VAL A 225 -10.04 7.56 -13.24
CA VAL A 225 -9.52 6.88 -12.04
C VAL A 225 -9.04 5.47 -12.32
N GLU A 226 -9.64 4.76 -13.28
CA GLU A 226 -9.23 3.41 -13.67
C GLU A 226 -7.81 3.38 -14.22
N LYS A 227 -7.41 4.40 -14.98
CA LYS A 227 -6.03 4.55 -15.45
C LYS A 227 -5.05 4.81 -14.31
N GLN A 228 -5.47 5.57 -13.30
CA GLN A 228 -4.67 5.74 -12.09
C GLN A 228 -4.54 4.43 -11.29
N MET A 229 -5.62 3.61 -11.23
CA MET A 229 -5.58 2.28 -10.61
C MET A 229 -4.65 1.32 -11.37
N ASP A 230 -4.71 1.30 -12.71
CA ASP A 230 -3.82 0.47 -13.55
C ASP A 230 -2.36 0.83 -13.31
N TYR A 231 -2.04 2.13 -13.32
CA TYR A 231 -0.71 2.62 -12.99
C TYR A 231 -0.29 2.18 -11.58
N MET A 232 -1.12 2.47 -10.58
CA MET A 232 -0.85 2.13 -9.18
C MET A 232 -0.52 0.64 -9.02
N CYS A 233 -1.36 -0.25 -9.55
CA CYS A 233 -1.17 -1.70 -9.41
C CYS A 233 0.16 -2.17 -10.02
N SER A 234 0.50 -1.71 -11.23
CA SER A 234 1.75 -2.07 -11.90
C SER A 234 2.99 -1.60 -11.14
N VAL A 235 3.00 -0.32 -10.71
CA VAL A 235 4.17 0.24 -10.02
C VAL A 235 4.32 -0.28 -8.60
N LEU A 236 3.21 -0.54 -7.88
CA LEU A 236 3.26 -1.16 -6.55
C LEU A 236 3.80 -2.59 -6.61
N ASN A 237 3.37 -3.40 -7.59
CA ASN A 237 3.93 -4.74 -7.80
C ASN A 237 5.45 -4.68 -7.99
N HIS A 238 5.91 -3.77 -8.83
CA HIS A 238 7.33 -3.59 -9.08
C HIS A 238 8.09 -3.19 -7.83
N MET A 239 7.63 -2.15 -7.13
CA MET A 239 8.34 -1.62 -5.95
C MET A 239 8.33 -2.59 -4.76
N GLU A 240 7.23 -3.34 -4.56
CA GLU A 240 7.18 -4.36 -3.50
C GLU A 240 8.17 -5.50 -3.76
N GLN A 241 8.38 -5.90 -5.02
CA GLN A 241 9.25 -7.01 -5.39
C GLN A 241 10.71 -6.59 -5.63
N ASN A 242 10.96 -5.31 -5.97
CA ASN A 242 12.31 -4.83 -6.26
C ASN A 242 13.14 -4.68 -4.96
N PRO A 243 14.21 -5.46 -4.76
CA PRO A 243 15.03 -5.39 -3.56
C PRO A 243 15.78 -4.05 -3.43
N ASN A 244 16.00 -3.32 -4.52
CA ASN A 244 16.68 -2.02 -4.51
C ASN A 244 15.76 -0.90 -4.03
N VAL A 245 14.43 -1.06 -4.05
CA VAL A 245 13.46 -0.10 -3.50
C VAL A 245 13.22 -0.44 -2.04
N GLU A 246 13.67 0.41 -1.12
CA GLU A 246 13.47 0.25 0.31
C GLU A 246 12.17 0.87 0.79
N ARG A 247 11.81 2.08 0.27
CA ARG A 247 10.59 2.79 0.63
C ARG A 247 9.95 3.47 -0.58
N TYR A 248 8.63 3.64 -0.53
CA TYR A 248 7.89 4.45 -1.49
C TYR A 248 6.71 5.17 -0.81
N ALA A 249 6.37 6.38 -1.26
CA ALA A 249 5.24 7.16 -0.74
C ALA A 249 4.35 7.68 -1.86
N TRP A 250 3.07 7.38 -1.76
CA TRP A 250 2.06 7.87 -2.70
C TRP A 250 1.82 9.37 -2.53
N PHE A 251 1.84 10.11 -3.61
CA PHE A 251 1.50 11.52 -3.68
C PHE A 251 0.14 11.68 -4.39
N MET A 252 -0.95 12.11 -3.73
CA MET A 252 -1.09 12.31 -2.27
C MET A 252 -2.48 11.85 -1.81
N PRO A 253 -2.66 11.50 -0.52
CA PRO A 253 -3.94 10.98 -0.01
C PRO A 253 -5.14 11.89 -0.20
N ARG A 254 -4.96 13.20 -0.13
CA ARG A 254 -6.04 14.19 -0.25
C ARG A 254 -5.55 15.40 -1.02
N THR A 255 -6.38 15.89 -1.94
CA THR A 255 -6.09 17.04 -2.79
C THR A 255 -7.08 18.17 -2.53
N SER A 256 -6.96 19.27 -3.28
CA SER A 256 -7.93 20.38 -3.23
C SER A 256 -9.31 20.05 -3.84
N GLY A 257 -9.49 18.84 -4.38
CA GLY A 257 -10.72 18.40 -5.04
C GLY A 257 -10.85 18.83 -6.50
N LYS A 258 -9.88 19.54 -7.06
CA LYS A 258 -9.88 19.94 -8.48
C LYS A 258 -9.13 18.91 -9.31
N VAL A 259 -9.82 18.24 -10.21
CA VAL A 259 -9.25 17.19 -11.09
C VAL A 259 -8.14 17.76 -12.00
N ASP A 260 -8.28 18.99 -12.45
CA ASP A 260 -7.29 19.65 -13.33
C ASP A 260 -5.92 19.86 -12.66
N SER A 261 -5.89 19.97 -11.35
CA SER A 261 -4.66 20.18 -10.57
C SER A 261 -4.18 18.95 -9.81
N ALA A 262 -5.00 17.88 -9.77
CA ALA A 262 -4.71 16.68 -9.00
C ALA A 262 -5.50 15.49 -9.58
N PRO A 263 -5.06 14.90 -10.69
CA PRO A 263 -5.87 13.96 -11.46
C PRO A 263 -5.98 12.61 -10.75
N TYR A 264 -7.18 12.33 -10.23
CA TYR A 264 -7.61 11.01 -9.75
C TYR A 264 -6.68 10.34 -8.71
N MET A 265 -5.77 11.08 -8.07
CA MET A 265 -4.75 10.51 -7.16
C MET A 265 -5.23 10.32 -5.72
N GLN A 266 -6.40 10.85 -5.36
CA GLN A 266 -6.89 10.87 -3.99
C GLN A 266 -7.20 9.48 -3.44
N LEU A 267 -6.68 9.18 -2.24
CA LEU A 267 -6.98 7.96 -1.50
C LEU A 267 -8.19 8.13 -0.57
N LEU A 268 -8.51 9.38 -0.21
CA LEU A 268 -9.54 9.76 0.77
C LEU A 268 -10.60 10.64 0.12
N THR A 269 -11.86 10.44 0.50
CA THR A 269 -12.97 11.29 0.08
C THR A 269 -12.96 12.64 0.81
N HIS A 270 -13.67 13.63 0.26
CA HIS A 270 -13.92 14.92 0.92
C HIS A 270 -15.16 14.90 1.81
N GLY A 271 -15.83 13.75 1.93
CA GLY A 271 -17.08 13.59 2.69
C GLY A 271 -16.91 13.71 4.21
N SER A 272 -18.02 13.68 4.91
CA SER A 272 -18.10 13.53 6.36
C SER A 272 -19.21 12.49 6.67
N PRO A 273 -18.85 11.29 7.12
CA PRO A 273 -17.49 10.83 7.46
C PRO A 273 -16.57 10.77 6.24
N VAL A 274 -15.27 10.85 6.49
CA VAL A 274 -14.25 10.56 5.48
C VAL A 274 -14.18 9.05 5.23
N GLU A 275 -13.99 8.66 3.97
CA GLU A 275 -13.89 7.26 3.55
C GLU A 275 -12.72 7.08 2.59
N LEU A 276 -12.26 5.84 2.41
CA LEU A 276 -11.35 5.50 1.34
C LEU A 276 -12.06 5.61 -0.02
N THR A 277 -11.42 6.24 -0.99
CA THR A 277 -11.84 6.12 -2.38
C THR A 277 -11.60 4.69 -2.89
N PRO A 278 -12.16 4.26 -4.03
CA PRO A 278 -11.77 2.97 -4.63
C PRO A 278 -10.26 2.84 -4.85
N LEU A 279 -9.56 3.91 -5.23
CA LEU A 279 -8.10 3.94 -5.32
C LEU A 279 -7.45 3.75 -3.94
N GLY A 280 -7.99 4.40 -2.90
CA GLY A 280 -7.54 4.25 -1.51
C GLY A 280 -7.74 2.83 -0.97
N GLN A 281 -8.84 2.18 -1.33
CA GLN A 281 -9.09 0.78 -0.96
C GLN A 281 -8.05 -0.16 -1.60
N ILE A 282 -7.73 0.04 -2.88
CA ILE A 282 -6.66 -0.70 -3.55
C ILE A 282 -5.32 -0.43 -2.86
N PHE A 283 -4.96 0.84 -2.65
CA PHE A 283 -3.69 1.22 -2.03
C PHE A 283 -3.51 0.59 -0.65
N THR A 284 -4.53 0.60 0.19
CA THR A 284 -4.44 0.09 1.58
C THR A 284 -4.43 -1.43 1.66
N GLN A 285 -5.09 -2.13 0.72
CA GLN A 285 -5.20 -3.59 0.76
C GLN A 285 -4.19 -4.31 -0.14
N PHE A 286 -3.57 -3.60 -1.08
CA PHE A 286 -2.58 -4.17 -1.99
C PHE A 286 -1.38 -4.72 -1.22
N SER A 287 -1.10 -6.02 -1.33
CA SER A 287 0.01 -6.67 -0.60
C SER A 287 0.01 -6.43 0.93
N SER A 288 -1.12 -6.07 1.55
CA SER A 288 -1.22 -5.75 2.98
C SER A 288 -1.65 -6.97 3.81
N PHE A 289 -1.13 -8.14 3.49
CA PHE A 289 -1.34 -9.39 4.24
C PHE A 289 -0.02 -10.15 4.39
N ASP A 290 0.01 -11.10 5.32
CA ASP A 290 1.20 -11.93 5.52
C ASP A 290 1.32 -12.96 4.40
N LYS A 291 2.21 -12.71 3.44
CA LYS A 291 2.47 -13.61 2.30
C LYS A 291 3.07 -14.96 2.70
N SER A 292 3.51 -15.12 3.94
CA SER A 292 3.96 -16.41 4.49
C SER A 292 2.83 -17.20 5.15
N ALA A 293 1.66 -16.59 5.37
CA ALA A 293 0.50 -17.23 5.97
C ALA A 293 -0.31 -17.99 4.93
N TYR A 294 -0.84 -19.14 5.35
CA TYR A 294 -1.82 -19.90 4.57
C TYR A 294 -3.22 -19.43 4.92
N LEU A 295 -3.89 -18.82 3.97
CA LEU A 295 -5.23 -18.25 4.18
C LEU A 295 -6.31 -19.34 4.18
N PRO A 296 -7.28 -19.31 5.11
CA PRO A 296 -8.34 -20.33 5.18
C PRO A 296 -9.23 -20.27 3.94
N LEU A 297 -9.20 -21.34 3.12
CA LEU A 297 -9.89 -21.37 1.82
C LEU A 297 -11.42 -21.33 1.96
N GLU A 298 -11.96 -21.91 3.03
CA GLU A 298 -13.39 -21.90 3.35
C GLU A 298 -13.94 -20.50 3.65
N LYS A 299 -13.08 -19.53 3.99
CA LYS A 299 -13.47 -18.13 4.21
C LYS A 299 -13.42 -17.29 2.93
N GLY A 300 -12.92 -17.86 1.87
CA GLY A 300 -12.67 -17.17 0.61
C GLY A 300 -11.32 -16.42 0.62
N VAL A 301 -10.54 -16.64 -0.44
CA VAL A 301 -9.27 -15.95 -0.68
C VAL A 301 -9.46 -15.01 -1.86
N GLY A 302 -9.40 -13.71 -1.60
CA GLY A 302 -9.60 -12.68 -2.62
C GLY A 302 -8.55 -12.71 -3.72
N ALA A 303 -8.94 -12.42 -4.93
CA ALA A 303 -8.05 -12.46 -6.10
C ALA A 303 -6.82 -11.54 -5.97
N HIS A 304 -6.91 -10.47 -5.16
CA HIS A 304 -5.79 -9.55 -4.86
C HIS A 304 -4.82 -10.08 -3.79
N GLN A 305 -5.12 -11.21 -3.13
CA GLN A 305 -4.31 -11.80 -2.05
C GLN A 305 -3.31 -12.85 -2.58
N TYR A 306 -2.78 -12.65 -3.78
CA TYR A 306 -1.76 -13.51 -4.37
C TYR A 306 -0.39 -13.30 -3.70
N ILE A 307 0.40 -14.38 -3.64
CA ILE A 307 1.79 -14.36 -3.15
C ILE A 307 2.79 -14.19 -4.28
N ALA A 308 2.44 -14.62 -5.49
CA ALA A 308 3.24 -14.52 -6.71
C ALA A 308 2.35 -14.37 -7.95
N LEU A 309 2.91 -13.79 -9.00
CA LEU A 309 2.23 -13.59 -10.29
C LEU A 309 3.26 -13.63 -11.44
N LYS A 310 2.78 -13.91 -12.66
CA LYS A 310 3.64 -13.93 -13.84
C LYS A 310 3.87 -12.55 -14.44
N ASN A 311 2.90 -11.67 -14.39
CA ASN A 311 2.97 -10.34 -15.00
C ASN A 311 2.66 -9.26 -13.97
N GLU A 312 3.59 -8.32 -13.77
CA GLU A 312 3.39 -7.19 -12.84
C GLU A 312 2.29 -6.23 -13.31
N ASP A 313 1.98 -6.20 -14.60
CA ASP A 313 0.96 -5.31 -15.18
C ASP A 313 -0.43 -5.94 -15.01
N ILE A 314 -0.96 -5.83 -13.81
CA ILE A 314 -2.30 -6.23 -13.44
C ILE A 314 -3.18 -5.02 -13.19
N SER A 315 -4.48 -5.22 -13.30
CA SER A 315 -5.48 -4.21 -12.97
C SER A 315 -6.36 -4.71 -11.83
N LEU A 316 -6.46 -3.95 -10.77
CA LEU A 316 -7.44 -4.17 -9.71
C LEU A 316 -8.57 -3.16 -9.83
N ARG A 317 -9.76 -3.57 -9.44
CA ARG A 317 -10.95 -2.73 -9.33
C ARG A 317 -11.67 -3.04 -8.03
N VAL A 318 -12.57 -2.15 -7.66
CA VAL A 318 -13.43 -2.29 -6.49
C VAL A 318 -14.86 -2.40 -6.99
N ALA A 319 -15.55 -3.46 -6.62
CA ALA A 319 -16.96 -3.66 -6.90
C ALA A 319 -17.84 -2.80 -5.97
N GLU A 320 -19.14 -2.66 -6.28
CA GLU A 320 -20.10 -1.89 -5.48
C GLU A 320 -20.21 -2.38 -4.02
N ASN A 321 -19.97 -3.67 -3.78
CA ASN A 321 -19.93 -4.27 -2.45
C ASN A 321 -18.58 -4.13 -1.73
N ASN A 322 -17.68 -3.27 -2.24
CA ASN A 322 -16.30 -3.05 -1.76
C ASN A 322 -15.34 -4.24 -1.92
N GLN A 323 -15.72 -5.29 -2.66
CA GLN A 323 -14.83 -6.39 -2.96
C GLN A 323 -13.79 -5.99 -4.00
N ILE A 324 -12.51 -6.21 -3.72
CA ILE A 324 -11.44 -6.01 -4.70
C ILE A 324 -11.34 -7.22 -5.60
N TYR A 325 -11.23 -7.00 -6.91
CA TYR A 325 -11.09 -8.06 -7.90
C TYR A 325 -10.00 -7.74 -8.93
N VAL A 326 -9.45 -8.78 -9.55
CA VAL A 326 -8.57 -8.65 -10.71
C VAL A 326 -9.42 -8.39 -11.93
N PHE A 327 -9.23 -7.25 -12.56
CA PHE A 327 -9.93 -6.86 -13.77
C PHE A 327 -9.22 -7.41 -15.00
N SER A 328 -9.98 -8.03 -15.90
CA SER A 328 -9.46 -8.49 -17.20
C SER A 328 -8.24 -9.42 -17.07
N PHE A 329 -8.37 -10.49 -16.27
CA PHE A 329 -7.34 -11.52 -16.14
C PHE A 329 -7.16 -12.24 -17.49
N MET A 330 -5.98 -12.08 -18.11
CA MET A 330 -5.73 -12.40 -19.53
C MET A 330 -4.95 -13.70 -19.73
N PRO A 331 -5.00 -14.30 -20.94
CA PRO A 331 -4.24 -15.50 -21.27
C PRO A 331 -2.73 -15.35 -20.99
N GLY A 332 -2.17 -16.39 -20.40
CA GLY A 332 -0.76 -16.46 -20.01
C GLY A 332 -0.42 -15.77 -18.69
N GLN A 333 -1.36 -15.08 -18.05
CA GLN A 333 -1.23 -14.60 -16.67
C GLN A 333 -1.58 -15.72 -15.69
N TRP A 334 -0.92 -15.71 -14.53
CA TRP A 334 -1.25 -16.59 -13.41
C TRP A 334 -0.98 -15.91 -12.08
N PHE A 335 -1.70 -16.37 -11.05
CA PHE A 335 -1.52 -16.00 -9.66
C PHE A 335 -1.40 -17.23 -8.78
N ASP A 336 -0.50 -17.18 -7.79
CA ASP A 336 -0.34 -18.19 -6.73
C ASP A 336 -0.95 -17.69 -5.42
N TYR A 337 -1.65 -18.58 -4.74
CA TYR A 337 -2.29 -18.36 -3.45
C TYR A 337 -1.84 -19.42 -2.46
N GLN A 338 -1.35 -19.02 -1.27
CA GLN A 338 -1.15 -19.92 -0.15
C GLN A 338 -2.46 -20.09 0.61
N VAL A 339 -2.95 -21.32 0.69
CA VAL A 339 -4.24 -21.63 1.29
C VAL A 339 -4.11 -22.77 2.31
N ASN A 340 -4.86 -22.64 3.43
CA ASN A 340 -5.12 -23.74 4.36
C ASN A 340 -6.50 -24.31 4.04
N ILE A 341 -6.58 -25.62 3.79
CA ILE A 341 -7.79 -26.31 3.35
C ILE A 341 -8.26 -27.21 4.49
N GLN A 342 -9.42 -26.91 5.06
CA GLN A 342 -10.00 -27.62 6.19
C GLN A 342 -11.23 -28.45 5.83
N GLN A 343 -11.74 -28.30 4.60
CA GLN A 343 -12.93 -28.99 4.12
C GLN A 343 -12.63 -29.74 2.82
N ASN A 344 -13.08 -30.99 2.74
CA ASN A 344 -12.98 -31.82 1.54
C ASN A 344 -14.13 -31.47 0.55
N GLN A 345 -14.09 -30.26 0.02
CA GLN A 345 -15.10 -29.69 -0.88
C GLN A 345 -14.47 -29.22 -2.19
N PRO A 346 -15.23 -29.22 -3.29
CA PRO A 346 -14.76 -28.71 -4.58
C PRO A 346 -14.33 -27.25 -4.49
N LEU A 347 -13.25 -26.91 -5.22
CA LEU A 347 -12.81 -25.53 -5.41
C LEU A 347 -13.88 -24.76 -6.18
N GLN A 348 -14.19 -23.55 -5.69
CA GLN A 348 -15.11 -22.63 -6.31
C GLN A 348 -14.36 -21.37 -6.76
N ILE A 349 -14.78 -20.79 -7.87
CA ILE A 349 -14.20 -19.59 -8.48
C ILE A 349 -15.33 -18.57 -8.64
N GLN A 350 -15.16 -17.39 -8.04
CA GLN A 350 -16.07 -16.26 -8.27
C GLN A 350 -15.51 -15.35 -9.37
N TYR A 351 -16.34 -15.08 -10.36
CA TYR A 351 -15.90 -14.42 -11.59
C TYR A 351 -17.04 -13.73 -12.33
N THR A 352 -16.69 -12.90 -13.34
CA THR A 352 -17.56 -12.48 -14.42
C THR A 352 -16.82 -12.60 -15.75
N THR A 353 -17.49 -13.04 -16.80
CA THR A 353 -16.98 -13.09 -18.18
C THR A 353 -18.08 -13.13 -19.21
N ILE A 354 -17.91 -12.44 -20.34
CA ILE A 354 -18.84 -12.47 -21.49
C ILE A 354 -18.24 -13.22 -22.71
N VAL A 355 -17.05 -13.78 -22.53
CA VAL A 355 -16.37 -14.56 -23.57
C VAL A 355 -16.12 -15.99 -23.11
N ASN A 356 -15.84 -16.90 -24.05
CA ASN A 356 -15.43 -18.25 -23.69
C ASN A 356 -14.07 -18.21 -23.03
N THR A 357 -13.99 -18.65 -21.78
CA THR A 357 -12.79 -18.56 -20.94
C THR A 357 -12.36 -19.93 -20.46
N GLN A 358 -11.07 -20.24 -20.61
CA GLN A 358 -10.43 -21.45 -20.10
C GLN A 358 -9.33 -21.06 -19.13
N LEU A 359 -9.25 -21.77 -18.02
CA LEU A 359 -8.15 -21.64 -17.07
C LEU A 359 -7.64 -23.02 -16.66
N CYS A 360 -6.39 -23.08 -16.22
CA CYS A 360 -5.81 -24.26 -15.59
C CYS A 360 -5.63 -23.99 -14.09
N VAL A 361 -6.03 -24.95 -13.28
CA VAL A 361 -5.80 -24.95 -11.83
C VAL A 361 -4.69 -25.90 -11.50
N TYR A 362 -3.72 -25.42 -10.70
CA TYR A 362 -2.64 -26.24 -10.17
C TYR A 362 -2.74 -26.29 -8.64
N VAL A 363 -2.36 -27.42 -8.06
CA VAL A 363 -2.14 -27.57 -6.63
C VAL A 363 -0.69 -28.02 -6.45
N ASP A 364 0.07 -27.28 -5.67
CA ASP A 364 1.51 -27.48 -5.42
C ASP A 364 2.34 -27.68 -6.71
N GLY A 365 2.02 -26.89 -7.73
CA GLY A 365 2.68 -26.93 -9.03
C GLY A 365 2.20 -28.04 -9.96
N VAL A 366 1.30 -28.92 -9.51
CA VAL A 366 0.76 -30.02 -10.33
C VAL A 366 -0.58 -29.60 -10.95
N ALA A 367 -0.68 -29.60 -12.28
CA ALA A 367 -1.91 -29.32 -12.99
C ALA A 367 -3.02 -30.33 -12.63
N GLN A 368 -4.17 -29.84 -12.19
CA GLN A 368 -5.29 -30.67 -11.79
C GLN A 368 -6.31 -30.83 -12.94
N ALA A 369 -6.76 -29.72 -13.50
CA ALA A 369 -7.72 -29.72 -14.59
C ALA A 369 -7.69 -28.40 -15.37
N ILE A 370 -8.16 -28.48 -16.61
CA ILE A 370 -8.61 -27.32 -17.38
C ILE A 370 -10.10 -27.09 -17.06
N VAL A 371 -10.41 -25.87 -16.66
CA VAL A 371 -11.74 -25.43 -16.27
C VAL A 371 -12.28 -24.50 -17.36
N GLU A 372 -13.47 -24.81 -17.85
CA GLU A 372 -14.23 -23.96 -18.76
C GLU A 372 -15.20 -23.11 -17.94
N LEU A 373 -14.98 -21.80 -17.91
CA LEU A 373 -15.89 -20.88 -17.24
C LEU A 373 -17.06 -20.54 -18.17
N PRO A 374 -18.32 -20.82 -17.77
CA PRO A 374 -19.50 -20.35 -18.49
C PRO A 374 -19.54 -18.83 -18.58
N LYS A 375 -20.11 -18.29 -19.67
CA LYS A 375 -20.36 -16.85 -19.78
C LYS A 375 -21.37 -16.42 -18.72
N THR A 376 -21.10 -15.30 -18.09
CA THR A 376 -22.08 -14.61 -17.24
C THR A 376 -23.03 -13.77 -18.10
N THR A 377 -24.15 -13.33 -17.53
CA THR A 377 -25.11 -12.46 -18.22
C THR A 377 -24.48 -11.13 -18.63
N ASP A 378 -23.65 -10.59 -17.74
CA ASP A 378 -22.93 -9.33 -17.89
C ASP A 378 -21.62 -9.37 -17.11
N LEU A 379 -20.90 -8.24 -17.04
CA LEU A 379 -19.66 -8.11 -16.25
C LEU A 379 -19.88 -7.56 -14.83
N GLN A 380 -21.11 -7.29 -14.42
CA GLN A 380 -21.51 -6.76 -13.12
C GLN A 380 -22.02 -7.86 -12.19
N THR A 381 -22.72 -8.85 -12.74
CA THR A 381 -23.32 -9.93 -11.96
C THR A 381 -22.31 -11.05 -11.71
N VAL A 382 -21.77 -11.09 -10.49
CA VAL A 382 -20.79 -12.12 -10.10
C VAL A 382 -21.42 -13.49 -10.05
N SER A 383 -20.77 -14.46 -10.70
CA SER A 383 -21.14 -15.86 -10.71
C SER A 383 -20.12 -16.69 -9.94
N THR A 384 -20.59 -17.81 -9.37
CA THR A 384 -19.72 -18.80 -8.73
C THR A 384 -19.72 -20.07 -9.58
N PHE A 385 -18.55 -20.49 -10.03
CA PHE A 385 -18.36 -21.77 -10.71
C PHE A 385 -17.75 -22.79 -9.76
N THR A 386 -18.45 -23.90 -9.53
CA THR A 386 -17.94 -25.03 -8.75
C THR A 386 -17.21 -25.99 -9.68
N THR A 387 -15.92 -26.16 -9.45
CA THR A 387 -15.07 -27.08 -10.22
C THR A 387 -15.28 -28.54 -9.79
N THR A 388 -14.67 -29.47 -10.51
CA THR A 388 -14.55 -30.87 -10.07
C THR A 388 -13.29 -31.13 -9.24
N ILE A 389 -12.49 -30.11 -9.01
CA ILE A 389 -11.21 -30.19 -8.29
C ILE A 389 -11.49 -30.14 -6.80
N ILE A 390 -11.11 -31.19 -6.08
CA ILE A 390 -11.14 -31.27 -4.62
C ILE A 390 -9.71 -31.25 -4.15
N PRO A 391 -9.16 -30.10 -3.74
CA PRO A 391 -7.78 -30.05 -3.28
C PRO A 391 -7.66 -30.80 -1.94
N PRO A 392 -6.50 -31.43 -1.65
CA PRO A 392 -6.30 -32.15 -0.40
C PRO A 392 -6.33 -31.21 0.80
N MET A 393 -6.69 -31.74 1.99
CA MET A 393 -6.66 -30.96 3.23
C MET A 393 -5.23 -30.60 3.62
N GLY A 394 -5.06 -29.44 4.27
CA GLY A 394 -3.77 -28.95 4.74
C GLY A 394 -3.34 -27.64 4.04
N ASN A 395 -2.06 -27.38 4.13
CA ASN A 395 -1.43 -26.17 3.57
C ASN A 395 -0.95 -26.44 2.13
N HIS A 396 -1.46 -25.69 1.18
CA HIS A 396 -1.19 -25.87 -0.24
C HIS A 396 -1.01 -24.53 -0.97
N THR A 397 -0.35 -24.59 -2.13
CA THR A 397 -0.33 -23.48 -3.09
C THR A 397 -1.29 -23.80 -4.22
N ILE A 398 -2.29 -22.95 -4.42
CA ILE A 398 -3.20 -23.00 -5.57
C ILE A 398 -2.74 -21.95 -6.59
N ARG A 399 -2.50 -22.39 -7.84
CA ARG A 399 -2.31 -21.49 -8.98
C ARG A 399 -3.54 -21.50 -9.85
N ILE A 400 -3.97 -20.30 -10.25
CA ILE A 400 -4.95 -20.07 -11.29
C ILE A 400 -4.23 -19.43 -12.48
N GLU A 401 -4.24 -20.12 -13.64
CA GLU A 401 -3.62 -19.64 -14.89
C GLU A 401 -4.68 -19.53 -15.98
N THR A 402 -4.78 -18.37 -16.62
CA THR A 402 -5.68 -18.16 -17.76
C THR A 402 -5.03 -18.70 -19.03
N LEU A 403 -5.73 -19.62 -19.72
CA LEU A 403 -5.27 -20.22 -20.98
C LEU A 403 -5.91 -19.53 -22.19
N LYS A 404 -7.19 -19.17 -22.11
CA LYS A 404 -7.97 -18.57 -23.20
C LYS A 404 -9.05 -17.65 -22.65
N GLY A 405 -9.38 -16.63 -23.43
CA GLY A 405 -10.40 -15.64 -23.05
C GLY A 405 -9.87 -14.69 -22.00
N THR A 406 -10.78 -13.98 -21.33
CA THR A 406 -10.50 -13.04 -20.25
C THR A 406 -11.68 -13.01 -19.30
N PHE A 407 -11.43 -12.76 -18.03
CA PHE A 407 -12.47 -12.67 -17.00
C PHE A 407 -12.08 -11.72 -15.87
N ASN A 408 -13.05 -11.22 -15.16
CA ASN A 408 -12.83 -10.56 -13.89
C ASN A 408 -12.83 -11.63 -12.80
N PHE A 409 -11.80 -11.65 -11.98
CA PHE A 409 -11.57 -12.67 -10.97
C PHE A 409 -11.71 -12.06 -9.57
N TYR A 410 -12.64 -12.59 -8.77
CA TYR A 410 -13.00 -12.05 -7.47
C TYR A 410 -12.37 -12.81 -6.31
N GLN A 411 -12.54 -14.14 -6.28
CA GLN A 411 -11.96 -15.00 -5.23
C GLN A 411 -12.01 -16.49 -5.57
N ILE A 412 -11.28 -17.27 -4.79
CA ILE A 412 -11.41 -18.73 -4.68
C ILE A 412 -11.93 -19.08 -3.30
N ASN A 413 -12.74 -20.13 -3.21
CA ASN A 413 -13.18 -20.73 -1.95
C ASN A 413 -13.52 -22.23 -2.13
N ASN A 414 -13.91 -22.93 -1.05
CA ASN A 414 -14.39 -24.29 -1.09
C ASN A 414 -15.53 -24.53 -0.09
N THR A 415 -16.42 -23.55 0.05
CA THR A 415 -17.56 -23.65 0.96
C THR A 415 -18.71 -24.46 0.38
N THR A 416 -19.42 -25.22 1.21
CA THR A 416 -20.75 -25.74 0.87
C THR A 416 -21.72 -24.57 0.71
N GLN A 417 -22.30 -24.38 -0.47
CA GLN A 417 -23.45 -23.49 -0.61
C GLN A 417 -24.61 -24.10 0.20
N HIS A 418 -25.07 -23.39 1.21
CA HIS A 418 -26.31 -23.70 1.95
C HIS A 418 -27.50 -23.01 1.28
#